data_098c46ae4f083756db928bf9fae65a1e
#
_entry.id   098c46ae4f083756db928bf9fae65a1e
#
_cell.length_a   1.000
_cell.length_b   1.000
_cell.length_c   1.000
_cell.angle_alpha   90.00
_cell.angle_beta   90.00
_cell.angle_gamma   90.00
#
_symmetry.space_group_name_H-M   'P 1'
#
loop_
_entity.id
_entity.type
_entity.pdbx_description
1 polymer ?
#
loop_
_entity_poly.entity_id
_entity_poly.type
_entity_poly.pdbx_seq_one_letter_code
_entity_poly.pdbx_strand_id
1 'polypeptide(L)'
;MNNLNSILVEGNLVRDPELSYTPKGTAMCKFSVASNRFYKQEEELQKEVSYFEVSTWARLAEVCGEYLKKGRGVRIVGRLAQDRWADPEGKARSRIYIVAEHVEFKPQFNKDKAKDGEAAEGEEGGEAEAAKEEEVAVAAAF
;
A
#
# COMPACT_ATOMS: atom_id res chain seq x y z
N MET A 1 -11.26 14.51 -23.35
CA MET A 1 -10.33 15.07 -22.35
C MET A 1 -10.66 14.50 -20.97
N ASN A 2 -9.67 13.98 -20.26
CA ASN A 2 -9.86 13.44 -18.92
C ASN A 2 -9.72 14.54 -17.85
N ASN A 3 -10.58 14.50 -16.85
CA ASN A 3 -10.43 15.38 -15.70
C ASN A 3 -9.23 14.93 -14.85
N LEU A 4 -8.59 15.89 -14.19
CA LEU A 4 -7.51 15.59 -13.27
C LEU A 4 -8.03 14.77 -12.09
N ASN A 5 -7.39 13.63 -11.86
CA ASN A 5 -7.73 12.73 -10.76
C ASN A 5 -6.45 11.99 -10.33
N SER A 6 -5.82 12.47 -9.28
CA SER A 6 -4.56 11.91 -8.79
C SER A 6 -4.51 12.03 -7.27
N ILE A 7 -4.00 11.00 -6.62
CA ILE A 7 -3.85 10.96 -5.17
C ILE A 7 -2.51 10.35 -4.79
N LEU A 8 -1.93 10.89 -3.73
CA LEU A 8 -0.71 10.40 -3.10
C LEU A 8 -1.03 10.02 -1.66
N VAL A 9 -0.77 8.77 -1.30
CA VAL A 9 -1.04 8.26 0.04
C VAL A 9 0.15 7.41 0.52
N GLU A 10 0.53 7.62 1.76
CA GLU A 10 1.51 6.81 2.46
C GLU A 10 0.85 6.19 3.69
N GLY A 11 1.15 4.94 3.96
CA GLY A 11 0.62 4.26 5.13
C GLY A 11 1.12 2.84 5.24
N ASN A 12 0.58 2.10 6.17
CA ASN A 12 0.93 0.71 6.43
C ASN A 12 -0.27 -0.21 6.19
N LEU A 13 -0.02 -1.38 5.63
CA LEU A 13 -1.08 -2.36 5.42
C LEU A 13 -1.71 -2.80 6.75
N VAL A 14 -3.03 -2.79 6.79
CA VAL A 14 -3.81 -3.18 7.98
C VAL A 14 -3.87 -4.70 8.13
N ARG A 15 -3.82 -5.41 7.01
CA ARG A 15 -3.86 -6.87 6.91
C ARG A 15 -3.14 -7.32 5.64
N ASP A 16 -2.97 -8.62 5.49
CA ASP A 16 -2.36 -9.18 4.29
C ASP A 16 -3.19 -8.86 3.05
N PRO A 17 -2.56 -8.57 1.90
CA PRO A 17 -3.27 -8.28 0.67
C PRO A 17 -4.00 -9.51 0.14
N GLU A 18 -5.13 -9.27 -0.53
CA GLU A 18 -5.94 -10.32 -1.17
C GLU A 18 -5.68 -10.30 -2.68
N LEU A 19 -4.97 -11.30 -3.18
CA LEU A 19 -4.75 -11.50 -4.61
C LEU A 19 -5.83 -12.42 -5.17
N SER A 20 -6.45 -11.97 -6.25
CA SER A 20 -7.44 -12.75 -6.97
C SER A 20 -7.27 -12.55 -8.48
N TYR A 21 -7.97 -13.37 -9.26
CA TYR A 21 -7.95 -13.28 -10.71
C TYR A 21 -9.38 -13.12 -11.23
N THR A 22 -9.56 -12.24 -12.20
CA THR A 22 -10.85 -12.09 -12.88
C THR A 22 -11.12 -13.31 -13.76
N PRO A 23 -12.39 -13.52 -14.21
CA PRO A 23 -12.70 -14.61 -15.15
C PRO A 23 -11.88 -14.56 -16.46
N LYS A 24 -11.38 -13.38 -16.83
CA LYS A 24 -10.49 -13.20 -18.00
C LYS A 24 -9.02 -13.49 -17.68
N GLY A 25 -8.68 -13.84 -16.44
CA GLY A 25 -7.31 -14.14 -16.02
C GLY A 25 -6.47 -12.95 -15.62
N THR A 26 -7.05 -11.76 -15.47
CA THR A 26 -6.34 -10.58 -15.02
C THR A 26 -6.18 -10.58 -13.50
N ALA A 27 -4.96 -10.39 -13.03
CA ALA A 27 -4.67 -10.32 -11.60
C ALA A 27 -5.24 -9.03 -10.99
N MET A 28 -5.81 -9.15 -9.80
CA MET A 28 -6.29 -8.03 -9.00
C MET A 28 -5.89 -8.25 -7.55
N CYS A 29 -5.26 -7.25 -6.94
CA CYS A 29 -4.87 -7.31 -5.54
C CYS A 29 -5.50 -6.15 -4.79
N LYS A 30 -6.19 -6.47 -3.70
CA LYS A 30 -6.84 -5.48 -2.84
C LYS A 30 -6.19 -5.49 -1.47
N PHE A 31 -5.98 -4.31 -0.92
CA PHE A 31 -5.48 -4.14 0.44
C PHE A 31 -5.96 -2.80 1.03
N SER A 32 -5.92 -2.72 2.35
CA SER A 32 -6.23 -1.49 3.07
C SER A 32 -4.97 -0.93 3.71
N VAL A 33 -4.80 0.37 3.65
CA VAL A 33 -3.69 1.07 4.30
C VAL A 33 -4.22 2.00 5.38
N ALA A 34 -3.51 2.04 6.50
CA ALA A 34 -3.73 2.99 7.57
C ALA A 34 -2.76 4.16 7.41
N SER A 35 -3.28 5.35 7.22
CA SER A 35 -2.50 6.58 7.10
C SER A 35 -2.67 7.41 8.36
N ASN A 36 -1.57 7.71 9.01
CA ASN A 36 -1.55 8.46 10.26
C ASN A 36 -1.29 9.95 10.01
N ARG A 37 -2.01 10.77 10.72
CA ARG A 37 -1.79 12.21 10.74
C ARG A 37 -1.65 12.67 12.17
N PHE A 38 -0.57 13.38 12.47
CA PHE A 38 -0.33 13.99 13.78
C PHE A 38 -0.55 15.49 13.69
N TYR A 39 -1.25 16.05 14.65
CA TYR A 39 -1.50 17.49 14.73
C TYR A 39 -1.56 17.96 16.17
N LYS A 40 -1.30 19.23 16.40
CA LYS A 40 -1.43 19.85 17.72
C LYS A 40 -2.80 20.50 17.85
N GLN A 41 -3.46 20.20 18.96
CA GLN A 41 -4.67 20.88 19.37
C GLN A 41 -4.53 21.22 20.86
N GLU A 42 -4.66 22.50 21.20
CA GLU A 42 -4.56 22.98 22.59
C GLU A 42 -3.28 22.52 23.33
N GLU A 43 -2.12 22.60 22.65
CA GLU A 43 -0.80 22.14 23.10
C GLU A 43 -0.64 20.63 23.29
N GLU A 44 -1.67 19.84 23.01
CA GLU A 44 -1.60 18.38 23.00
C GLU A 44 -1.41 17.82 21.60
N LEU A 45 -0.54 16.81 21.49
CA LEU A 45 -0.35 16.09 20.25
C LEU A 45 -1.49 15.09 20.05
N GLN A 46 -2.26 15.28 18.98
CA GLN A 46 -3.35 14.39 18.59
C GLN A 46 -2.94 13.51 17.42
N LYS A 47 -3.51 12.33 17.35
CA LYS A 47 -3.30 11.37 16.25
C LYS A 47 -4.63 11.05 15.59
N GLU A 48 -4.67 11.17 14.28
CA GLU A 48 -5.78 10.77 13.45
C GLU A 48 -5.35 9.64 12.51
N VAL A 49 -6.13 8.59 12.40
CA VAL A 49 -5.88 7.46 11.50
C VAL A 49 -6.99 7.38 10.48
N SER A 50 -6.63 7.39 9.20
CA SER A 50 -7.55 7.18 8.09
C SER A 50 -7.25 5.87 7.40
N TYR A 51 -8.28 5.13 7.04
CA TYR A 51 -8.17 3.84 6.35
C TYR A 51 -8.63 3.98 4.92
N PHE A 52 -7.79 3.56 3.97
CA PHE A 52 -8.08 3.64 2.55
C PHE A 52 -8.02 2.27 1.90
N GLU A 53 -9.03 1.95 1.10
CA GLU A 53 -9.01 0.76 0.27
C GLU A 53 -8.25 1.03 -1.02
N VAL A 54 -7.36 0.12 -1.38
CA VAL A 54 -6.51 0.22 -2.57
C VAL A 54 -6.71 -1.03 -3.42
N SER A 55 -6.91 -0.81 -4.70
CA SER A 55 -6.96 -1.88 -5.71
C SER A 55 -5.80 -1.72 -6.68
N THR A 56 -5.16 -2.83 -6.98
CA THR A 56 -4.10 -2.90 -8.00
C THR A 56 -4.47 -3.93 -9.05
N TRP A 57 -3.98 -3.76 -10.26
CA TRP A 57 -4.35 -4.58 -11.41
C TRP A 57 -3.11 -5.10 -12.15
N ALA A 58 -3.28 -6.23 -12.82
CA ALA A 58 -2.29 -6.83 -13.71
C ALA A 58 -0.95 -7.10 -13.01
N ARG A 59 0.15 -6.70 -13.62
CA ARG A 59 1.50 -6.95 -13.08
C ARG A 59 1.71 -6.34 -11.69
N LEU A 60 1.22 -5.15 -11.47
CA LEU A 60 1.31 -4.49 -10.16
C LEU A 60 0.57 -5.29 -9.08
N ALA A 61 -0.57 -5.87 -9.41
CA ALA A 61 -1.32 -6.74 -8.49
C ALA A 61 -0.54 -7.99 -8.10
N GLU A 62 0.14 -8.63 -9.04
CA GLU A 62 0.97 -9.80 -8.78
C GLU A 62 2.15 -9.46 -7.86
N VAL A 63 2.82 -8.36 -8.11
CA VAL A 63 3.95 -7.87 -7.29
C VAL A 63 3.47 -7.55 -5.87
N CYS A 64 2.38 -6.83 -5.72
CA CYS A 64 1.82 -6.50 -4.41
C CYS A 64 1.39 -7.75 -3.64
N GLY A 65 0.74 -8.71 -4.31
CA GLY A 65 0.31 -9.95 -3.67
C GLY A 65 1.47 -10.82 -3.20
N GLU A 66 2.59 -10.77 -3.88
CA GLU A 66 3.79 -11.55 -3.56
C GLU A 66 4.62 -10.95 -2.43
N TYR A 67 4.82 -9.62 -2.45
CA TYR A 67 5.78 -8.95 -1.56
C TYR A 67 5.16 -8.23 -0.36
N LEU A 68 3.89 -7.86 -0.42
CA LEU A 68 3.25 -7.13 0.67
C LEU A 68 2.69 -8.07 1.74
N LYS A 69 2.78 -7.61 2.98
CA LYS A 69 2.22 -8.27 4.16
C LYS A 69 1.67 -7.24 5.13
N LYS A 70 0.84 -7.69 6.06
CA LYS A 70 0.36 -6.86 7.16
C LYS A 70 1.50 -6.08 7.84
N GLY A 71 1.30 -4.79 8.03
CA GLY A 71 2.27 -3.91 8.67
C GLY A 71 3.29 -3.28 7.74
N ARG A 72 3.38 -3.72 6.48
CA ARG A 72 4.30 -3.16 5.51
C ARG A 72 3.94 -1.71 5.18
N GLY A 73 4.94 -0.83 5.18
CA GLY A 73 4.79 0.55 4.75
C GLY A 73 4.84 0.66 3.23
N VAL A 74 3.96 1.48 2.67
CA VAL A 74 3.88 1.73 1.23
C VAL A 74 3.58 3.20 0.94
N ARG A 75 4.05 3.66 -0.22
CA ARG A 75 3.65 4.93 -0.83
C ARG A 75 2.90 4.61 -2.12
N ILE A 76 1.74 5.18 -2.28
CA ILE A 76 0.85 4.88 -3.39
C ILE A 76 0.59 6.15 -4.18
N VAL A 77 0.76 6.06 -5.49
CA VAL A 77 0.29 7.06 -6.45
C VAL A 77 -0.82 6.43 -7.26
N GLY A 78 -1.95 7.07 -7.32
CA GLY A 78 -3.07 6.53 -8.07
C GLY A 78 -4.18 7.55 -8.28
N ARG A 79 -5.35 7.05 -8.53
CA ARG A 79 -6.55 7.84 -8.76
C ARG A 79 -7.70 7.32 -7.89
N LEU A 80 -8.65 8.18 -7.61
CA LEU A 80 -9.89 7.78 -6.94
C LEU A 80 -10.85 7.17 -7.99
N ALA A 81 -11.50 6.10 -7.60
CA ALA A 81 -12.56 5.48 -8.38
C ALA A 81 -13.79 5.30 -7.52
N GLN A 82 -14.95 5.27 -8.14
CA GLN A 82 -16.21 5.12 -7.44
C GLN A 82 -17.02 4.01 -8.09
N ASP A 83 -17.44 3.04 -7.28
CA ASP A 83 -18.41 2.04 -7.67
C ASP A 83 -19.80 2.44 -7.16
N ARG A 84 -20.81 2.26 -7.97
CA ARG A 84 -22.21 2.51 -7.62
C ARG A 84 -23.02 1.27 -7.92
N TRP A 85 -23.89 0.90 -7.00
CA TRP A 85 -24.80 -0.23 -7.17
C TRP A 85 -26.08 0.00 -6.37
N ALA A 86 -27.11 -0.77 -6.68
CA ALA A 86 -28.31 -0.83 -5.88
C ALA A 86 -28.27 -2.05 -4.97
N ASP A 87 -28.61 -1.87 -3.69
CA ASP A 87 -28.70 -3.01 -2.76
C ASP A 87 -30.00 -3.81 -3.01
N PRO A 88 -30.15 -5.00 -2.38
CA PRO A 88 -31.38 -5.80 -2.53
C PRO A 88 -32.68 -5.08 -2.13
N GLU A 89 -32.59 -4.03 -1.32
CA GLU A 89 -33.71 -3.20 -0.91
C GLU A 89 -34.01 -2.05 -1.88
N GLY A 90 -33.22 -1.91 -2.94
CA GLY A 90 -33.35 -0.87 -3.95
C GLY A 90 -32.72 0.47 -3.60
N LYS A 91 -31.97 0.56 -2.50
CA LYS A 91 -31.25 1.77 -2.15
C LYS A 91 -29.95 1.90 -2.94
N ALA A 92 -29.66 3.12 -3.41
CA ALA A 92 -28.39 3.43 -4.06
C ALA A 92 -27.23 3.36 -3.05
N ARG A 93 -26.19 2.60 -3.39
CA ARG A 93 -24.95 2.49 -2.62
C ARG A 93 -23.78 2.94 -3.46
N SER A 94 -22.78 3.45 -2.81
CA SER A 94 -21.52 3.82 -3.47
C SER A 94 -20.32 3.55 -2.58
N ARG A 95 -19.19 3.36 -3.21
CA ARG A 95 -17.92 3.15 -2.53
C ARG A 95 -16.82 3.87 -3.31
N ILE A 96 -15.97 4.58 -2.59
CA ILE A 96 -14.79 5.23 -3.16
C ILE A 96 -13.56 4.45 -2.74
N TYR A 97 -12.67 4.18 -3.67
CA TYR A 97 -11.43 3.48 -3.43
C TYR A 97 -10.33 4.06 -4.31
N ILE A 98 -9.09 3.68 -4.02
CA ILE A 98 -7.92 4.12 -4.77
C ILE A 98 -7.54 3.02 -5.75
N VAL A 99 -7.40 3.36 -7.03
CA VAL A 99 -6.76 2.50 -8.03
C VAL A 99 -5.31 2.92 -8.12
N ALA A 100 -4.41 2.05 -7.64
CA ALA A 100 -2.98 2.35 -7.63
C ALA A 100 -2.39 2.24 -9.03
N GLU A 101 -1.63 3.25 -9.42
CA GLU A 101 -0.84 3.27 -10.64
C GLU A 101 0.61 2.95 -10.34
N HIS A 102 1.07 3.31 -9.13
CA HIS A 102 2.41 3.08 -8.65
C HIS A 102 2.38 2.77 -7.16
N VAL A 103 3.13 1.75 -6.74
CA VAL A 103 3.30 1.40 -5.33
C VAL A 103 4.80 1.28 -5.03
N GLU A 104 5.26 2.09 -4.10
CA GLU A 104 6.63 2.05 -3.59
C GLU A 104 6.64 1.36 -2.23
N PHE A 105 7.48 0.34 -2.06
CA PHE A 105 7.62 -0.38 -0.80
C PHE A 105 8.64 0.33 0.08
N LYS A 106 8.22 0.70 1.28
CA LYS A 106 9.13 1.33 2.24
C LYS A 106 10.08 0.28 2.83
N PRO A 107 11.32 0.66 3.16
CA PRO A 107 12.25 -0.27 3.81
C PRO A 107 11.67 -0.84 5.10
N GLN A 108 11.88 -2.14 5.32
CA GLN A 108 11.55 -2.79 6.59
C GLN A 108 12.76 -2.76 7.52
N PHE A 109 12.56 -2.18 8.70
CA PHE A 109 13.54 -2.28 9.78
C PHE A 109 13.17 -3.45 10.68
N ASN A 110 13.98 -4.51 10.66
CA ASN A 110 13.82 -5.61 11.61
C ASN A 110 14.22 -5.15 13.01
N LYS A 111 13.23 -5.00 13.88
CA LYS A 111 13.47 -4.65 15.28
C LYS A 111 14.31 -5.69 16.02
N ASP A 112 14.33 -6.93 15.54
CA ASP A 112 15.09 -8.02 16.13
C ASP A 112 16.60 -7.87 15.89
N LYS A 113 17.00 -7.24 14.80
CA LYS A 113 18.43 -6.93 14.53
C LYS A 113 18.94 -5.73 15.33
N ALA A 114 18.07 -4.90 15.87
CA ALA A 114 18.49 -3.76 16.68
C ALA A 114 19.00 -4.15 18.08
N LYS A 115 18.70 -5.37 18.56
CA LYS A 115 19.24 -5.90 19.83
C LYS A 115 20.62 -6.55 19.66
N ASP A 116 20.95 -6.99 18.47
CA ASP A 116 22.24 -7.60 18.13
C ASP A 116 23.22 -6.61 17.48
N GLY A 117 22.82 -5.33 17.38
CA GLY A 117 23.57 -4.30 16.67
C GLY A 117 24.87 -3.83 17.28
N GLU A 118 25.24 -4.29 18.48
CA GLU A 118 26.58 -4.04 19.05
C GLU A 118 27.67 -5.00 18.52
N ALA A 119 27.28 -6.01 17.73
CA ALA A 119 28.20 -7.03 17.25
C ALA A 119 28.41 -7.08 15.73
N ALA A 120 27.76 -6.21 14.94
CA ALA A 120 27.75 -6.33 13.48
C ALA A 120 28.22 -5.06 12.74
N GLU A 121 29.48 -4.71 12.91
CA GLU A 121 30.11 -3.71 12.03
C GLU A 121 30.43 -4.25 10.60
N GLY A 122 29.88 -5.38 10.21
CA GLY A 122 30.21 -6.06 8.95
C GLY A 122 29.10 -6.35 7.95
N GLU A 123 27.84 -6.01 8.22
CA GLU A 123 26.72 -6.42 7.35
C GLU A 123 25.94 -5.27 6.68
N GLU A 124 26.55 -4.10 6.50
CA GLU A 124 25.91 -3.00 5.78
C GLU A 124 25.61 -3.28 4.31
N GLY A 125 26.23 -4.31 3.72
CA GLY A 125 26.05 -4.67 2.31
C GLY A 125 24.77 -5.45 2.00
N GLY A 126 24.26 -6.22 2.94
CA GLY A 126 23.10 -7.10 2.70
C GLY A 126 21.75 -6.38 2.65
N GLU A 127 21.57 -5.35 3.45
CA GLU A 127 20.32 -4.61 3.52
C GLU A 127 20.12 -3.69 2.31
N ALA A 128 21.21 -3.12 1.80
CA ALA A 128 21.17 -2.31 0.59
C ALA A 128 20.82 -3.12 -0.65
N GLU A 129 21.23 -4.38 -0.69
CA GLU A 129 20.95 -5.28 -1.80
C GLU A 129 19.48 -5.73 -1.83
N ALA A 130 18.91 -6.06 -0.67
CA ALA A 130 17.50 -6.40 -0.54
C ALA A 130 16.57 -5.22 -0.89
N ALA A 131 16.92 -4.02 -0.49
CA ALA A 131 16.16 -2.81 -0.84
C ALA A 131 16.22 -2.52 -2.34
N LYS A 132 17.34 -2.79 -2.99
CA LYS A 132 17.48 -2.66 -4.44
C LYS A 132 16.66 -3.69 -5.21
N GLU A 133 16.58 -4.92 -4.71
CA GLU A 133 15.75 -5.96 -5.32
C GLU A 133 14.25 -5.60 -5.26
N GLU A 134 13.80 -5.06 -4.14
CA GLU A 134 12.41 -4.59 -4.00
C GLU A 134 12.11 -3.41 -4.92
N GLU A 135 13.02 -2.46 -5.04
CA GLU A 135 12.88 -1.32 -5.94
C GLU A 135 12.84 -1.76 -7.41
N VAL A 136 13.70 -2.70 -7.79
CA VAL A 136 13.70 -3.28 -9.14
C VAL A 136 12.41 -4.02 -9.43
N ALA A 137 11.86 -4.78 -8.46
CA ALA A 137 10.60 -5.49 -8.62
C ALA A 137 9.42 -4.53 -8.85
N VAL A 138 9.39 -3.41 -8.13
CA VAL A 138 8.37 -2.36 -8.32
C VAL A 138 8.53 -1.68 -9.68
N ALA A 139 9.75 -1.35 -10.07
CA ALA A 139 10.03 -0.75 -11.38
C ALA A 139 9.64 -1.68 -12.54
N ALA A 140 9.80 -2.99 -12.39
CA ALA A 140 9.40 -3.99 -13.39
C ALA A 140 7.87 -4.13 -13.54
N ALA A 141 7.08 -3.62 -12.59
CA ALA A 141 5.61 -3.62 -12.65
C ALA A 141 5.04 -2.53 -13.58
N PHE A 142 5.86 -1.60 -14.00
CA PHE A 142 5.52 -0.52 -14.93
C PHE A 142 6.16 -0.71 -16.29
#